data_07e68c76b64db02920d5871f76fe738d
#
_entry.id   07e68c76b64db02920d5871f76fe738d
#
_cell.length_a   1.000
_cell.length_b   1.000
_cell.length_c   1.000
_cell.angle_alpha   90.00
_cell.angle_beta   90.00
_cell.angle_gamma   90.00
#
_symmetry.space_group_name_H-M   'P 1'
#
loop_
_entity.id
_entity.type
_entity.pdbx_description
1 polymer ?
#
loop_
_entity_poly.entity_id
_entity_poly.type
_entity_poly.pdbx_seq_one_letter_code
_entity_poly.pdbx_strand_id
1 'polypeptide(L)'
;MSAIPQADPLSASKLSSLQRSVKVLVSALAVFLLTGGDRVSAKSPDLNETQLHARLADPASGLRDFVSLIEKSMITGEMSPVEELVDQQLILDRATDGIQIAGASTMKDLFSDSTRQSWQQTGITRDFAGTNFRFLRVRTFKNRAGLLFRCAGENHALNFFSFTLSEVGPRDYRITDIYTMGLNEYTSETLRRSYLHLAANLLGEEGRALTKDHGAFADSLDKVAAVSQLLKAGQWSEVLDACAALPPAVQNDRSVMLIRLQAAENYSVTSRAEVLEDWLKAYPDEMDLPLKLADHYLTQERWDDAERVVTTLLERTGGDARLQLQLGNINYRRDRDKLLMQTAAARN
;
A
#
# COMPACT_ATOMS: atom_id res chain seq x y z
N MET A 1 -10.90 -32.56 33.94
CA MET A 1 -9.76 -31.75 33.49
C MET A 1 -9.18 -32.43 32.25
N SER A 2 -9.56 -31.98 31.09
CA SER A 2 -9.09 -32.52 29.81
C SER A 2 -7.78 -31.80 29.45
N ALA A 3 -6.72 -32.57 29.26
CA ALA A 3 -5.40 -32.02 28.88
C ALA A 3 -5.49 -31.45 27.49
N ILE A 4 -5.10 -30.18 27.35
CA ILE A 4 -4.89 -29.50 26.04
C ILE A 4 -3.70 -30.22 25.38
N PRO A 5 -3.85 -30.75 24.15
CA PRO A 5 -2.72 -31.35 23.44
C PRO A 5 -1.66 -30.32 23.20
N GLN A 6 -0.44 -30.58 23.66
CA GLN A 6 0.74 -29.76 23.27
C GLN A 6 0.95 -29.93 21.75
N ALA A 7 0.91 -28.82 21.03
CA ALA A 7 1.21 -28.81 19.61
C ALA A 7 2.68 -29.22 19.39
N ASP A 8 2.92 -30.19 18.51
CA ASP A 8 4.25 -30.61 18.11
C ASP A 8 5.03 -29.43 17.52
N PRO A 9 6.32 -29.23 17.91
CA PRO A 9 7.12 -28.16 17.37
C PRO A 9 7.33 -28.36 15.85
N LEU A 10 7.18 -27.29 15.10
CA LEU A 10 7.40 -27.28 13.65
C LEU A 10 8.75 -27.94 13.29
N SER A 11 8.74 -28.93 12.38
CA SER A 11 9.97 -29.59 11.98
C SER A 11 10.95 -28.61 11.31
N ALA A 12 12.27 -28.84 11.43
CA ALA A 12 13.32 -27.97 10.87
C ALA A 12 13.16 -27.74 9.36
N SER A 13 12.61 -28.72 8.63
CA SER A 13 12.33 -28.59 7.19
C SER A 13 11.16 -27.62 6.92
N LYS A 14 10.12 -27.65 7.75
CA LYS A 14 9.01 -26.70 7.69
C LYS A 14 9.47 -25.28 8.07
N LEU A 15 10.37 -25.15 9.05
CA LEU A 15 10.94 -23.86 9.44
C LEU A 15 11.79 -23.23 8.30
N SER A 16 12.59 -24.00 7.59
CA SER A 16 13.41 -23.51 6.48
C SER A 16 12.58 -23.15 5.24
N SER A 17 11.50 -23.88 5.00
CA SER A 17 10.51 -23.53 3.97
C SER A 17 9.75 -22.25 4.35
N LEU A 18 9.39 -22.11 5.62
CA LEU A 18 8.78 -20.92 6.19
C LEU A 18 9.61 -19.65 5.94
N GLN A 19 10.88 -19.69 6.35
CA GLN A 19 11.78 -18.55 6.19
C GLN A 19 11.92 -18.14 4.72
N ARG A 20 11.89 -19.08 3.78
CA ARG A 20 11.92 -18.81 2.34
C ARG A 20 10.60 -18.17 1.87
N SER A 21 9.46 -18.74 2.22
CA SER A 21 8.14 -18.24 1.80
C SER A 21 7.86 -16.85 2.39
N VAL A 22 8.22 -16.61 3.65
CA VAL A 22 8.09 -15.28 4.29
C VAL A 22 8.98 -14.25 3.59
N LYS A 23 10.24 -14.58 3.33
CA LYS A 23 11.15 -13.66 2.61
C LYS A 23 10.63 -13.28 1.23
N VAL A 24 10.03 -14.21 0.52
CA VAL A 24 9.48 -13.96 -0.82
C VAL A 24 8.21 -13.11 -0.73
N LEU A 25 7.27 -13.47 0.14
CA LEU A 25 6.00 -12.76 0.29
C LEU A 25 6.20 -11.32 0.79
N VAL A 26 7.02 -11.17 1.83
CA VAL A 26 7.35 -9.85 2.39
C VAL A 26 8.19 -9.03 1.41
N SER A 27 9.08 -9.64 0.63
CA SER A 27 9.84 -8.92 -0.40
C SER A 27 8.98 -8.46 -1.57
N ALA A 28 7.93 -9.20 -1.96
CA ALA A 28 6.99 -8.77 -2.98
C ALA A 28 6.12 -7.59 -2.52
N LEU A 29 5.86 -7.52 -1.20
CA LEU A 29 5.08 -6.45 -0.55
C LEU A 29 5.96 -5.31 -0.04
N ALA A 30 7.25 -5.56 0.18
CA ALA A 30 8.22 -4.61 0.73
C ALA A 30 8.50 -3.39 -0.16
N VAL A 31 8.02 -3.39 -1.39
CA VAL A 31 8.03 -2.19 -2.25
C VAL A 31 7.30 -1.01 -1.60
N PHE A 32 6.59 -1.23 -0.50
CA PHE A 32 5.75 -0.22 0.15
C PHE A 32 6.01 0.01 1.66
N LEU A 33 7.07 -0.57 2.29
CA LEU A 33 7.15 -0.58 3.76
C LEU A 33 8.48 -0.03 4.36
N LEU A 34 8.39 0.72 5.49
CA LEU A 34 9.43 1.51 6.17
C LEU A 34 10.39 0.69 7.07
N THR A 35 11.61 1.19 7.29
CA THR A 35 12.60 0.63 8.21
C THR A 35 12.61 1.41 9.54
N GLY A 36 12.71 0.77 10.68
CA GLY A 36 12.79 1.42 11.99
C GLY A 36 13.39 0.50 13.07
N GLY A 37 13.97 1.11 14.09
CA GLY A 37 14.66 0.43 15.17
C GLY A 37 13.75 -0.19 16.24
N ASP A 38 14.30 -1.16 17.00
CA ASP A 38 13.63 -1.80 18.14
C ASP A 38 13.39 -0.80 19.27
N ARG A 39 12.25 -0.11 19.27
CA ARG A 39 11.77 0.65 20.42
C ARG A 39 10.49 -0.01 20.94
N VAL A 40 10.37 -0.03 22.27
CA VAL A 40 9.20 -0.55 22.97
C VAL A 40 7.97 0.20 22.48
N SER A 41 7.01 -0.56 21.93
CA SER A 41 5.73 -0.02 21.47
C SER A 41 5.00 0.65 22.62
N ALA A 42 4.74 1.93 22.47
CA ALA A 42 3.93 2.66 23.45
C ALA A 42 2.44 2.38 23.13
N LYS A 43 1.71 1.85 24.11
CA LYS A 43 0.26 1.59 24.02
C LYS A 43 -0.58 2.88 24.07
N SER A 44 -0.09 3.97 23.49
CA SER A 44 -0.86 5.21 23.41
C SER A 44 -1.89 5.12 22.28
N PRO A 45 -3.13 5.55 22.50
CA PRO A 45 -4.15 5.52 21.46
C PRO A 45 -3.79 6.46 20.29
N ASP A 46 -4.30 6.14 19.10
CA ASP A 46 -4.18 7.03 17.97
C ASP A 46 -4.88 8.37 18.24
N LEU A 47 -4.26 9.45 17.78
CA LEU A 47 -4.85 10.78 17.85
C LEU A 47 -6.03 10.87 16.87
N ASN A 48 -7.15 11.37 17.33
CA ASN A 48 -8.30 11.66 16.49
C ASN A 48 -8.14 12.99 15.73
N GLU A 49 -9.06 13.26 14.80
CA GLU A 49 -9.02 14.45 13.95
C GLU A 49 -9.01 15.77 14.74
N THR A 50 -9.84 15.87 15.80
CA THR A 50 -9.89 17.06 16.67
C THR A 50 -8.56 17.27 17.39
N GLN A 51 -7.96 16.20 17.92
CA GLN A 51 -6.67 16.27 18.61
C GLN A 51 -5.55 16.68 17.64
N LEU A 52 -5.50 16.12 16.43
CA LEU A 52 -4.51 16.50 15.42
C LEU A 52 -4.64 17.98 15.03
N HIS A 53 -5.86 18.48 14.83
CA HIS A 53 -6.09 19.89 14.54
C HIS A 53 -5.65 20.79 15.70
N ALA A 54 -5.96 20.42 16.94
CA ALA A 54 -5.53 21.16 18.12
C ALA A 54 -4.00 21.21 18.24
N ARG A 55 -3.32 20.07 18.01
CA ARG A 55 -1.85 20.01 18.03
C ARG A 55 -1.20 20.83 16.91
N LEU A 56 -1.77 20.82 15.70
CA LEU A 56 -1.27 21.66 14.60
C LEU A 56 -1.49 23.15 14.85
N ALA A 57 -2.55 23.53 15.57
CA ALA A 57 -2.81 24.92 15.94
C ALA A 57 -1.86 25.42 17.03
N ASP A 58 -1.43 24.55 17.94
CA ASP A 58 -0.52 24.88 19.05
C ASP A 58 0.96 24.76 18.63
N PRO A 59 1.70 25.88 18.53
CA PRO A 59 3.14 25.84 18.21
C PRO A 59 3.98 25.08 19.24
N ALA A 60 3.53 25.02 20.50
CA ALA A 60 4.26 24.34 21.57
C ALA A 60 4.13 22.81 21.49
N SER A 61 3.18 22.28 20.74
CA SER A 61 2.96 20.84 20.60
C SER A 61 4.11 20.09 19.91
N GLY A 62 4.87 20.77 19.04
CA GLY A 62 5.91 20.15 18.20
C GLY A 62 5.40 19.39 16.97
N LEU A 63 4.08 19.31 16.75
CA LEU A 63 3.56 18.56 15.59
C LEU A 63 3.91 19.20 14.25
N ARG A 64 4.07 20.51 14.19
CA ARG A 64 4.57 21.20 12.98
C ARG A 64 6.03 20.85 12.67
N ASP A 65 6.87 20.73 13.72
CA ASP A 65 8.26 20.33 13.58
C ASP A 65 8.34 18.88 13.06
N PHE A 66 7.48 17.99 13.59
CA PHE A 66 7.33 16.62 13.11
C PHE A 66 6.94 16.55 11.63
N VAL A 67 5.95 17.34 11.21
CA VAL A 67 5.54 17.44 9.78
C VAL A 67 6.71 17.91 8.93
N SER A 68 7.41 18.96 9.36
CA SER A 68 8.55 19.53 8.62
C SER A 68 9.71 18.53 8.51
N LEU A 69 9.95 17.73 9.57
CA LEU A 69 10.95 16.66 9.54
C LEU A 69 10.63 15.63 8.48
N ILE A 70 9.36 15.16 8.41
CA ILE A 70 8.93 14.21 7.38
C ILE A 70 9.11 14.80 5.98
N GLU A 71 8.60 16.01 5.72
CA GLU A 71 8.73 16.65 4.42
C GLU A 71 10.21 16.77 4.00
N LYS A 72 11.06 17.26 4.89
CA LYS A 72 12.49 17.44 4.63
C LYS A 72 13.17 16.10 4.32
N SER A 73 12.96 15.09 5.16
CA SER A 73 13.59 13.77 4.99
C SER A 73 13.19 13.12 3.68
N MET A 74 11.91 13.21 3.30
CA MET A 74 11.41 12.67 2.03
C MET A 74 12.01 13.39 0.83
N ILE A 75 12.17 14.71 0.89
CA ILE A 75 12.75 15.51 -0.20
C ILE A 75 14.26 15.25 -0.33
N THR A 76 14.98 15.15 0.78
CA THR A 76 16.44 14.92 0.77
C THR A 76 16.82 13.46 0.57
N GLY A 77 15.89 12.52 0.81
CA GLY A 77 16.18 11.09 0.82
C GLY A 77 16.87 10.61 2.09
N GLU A 78 17.02 11.47 3.11
CA GLU A 78 17.58 11.13 4.43
C GLU A 78 16.48 10.54 5.32
N MET A 79 16.23 9.25 5.16
CA MET A 79 15.03 8.63 5.73
C MET A 79 15.17 8.14 7.17
N SER A 80 16.39 7.93 7.66
CA SER A 80 16.60 7.45 9.04
C SER A 80 15.78 8.20 10.10
N PRO A 81 15.62 9.54 10.05
CA PRO A 81 14.80 10.25 11.01
C PRO A 81 13.31 9.87 10.97
N VAL A 82 12.76 9.58 9.79
CA VAL A 82 11.36 9.15 9.64
C VAL A 82 11.19 7.70 10.08
N GLU A 83 12.14 6.85 9.73
CA GLU A 83 12.15 5.44 10.12
C GLU A 83 12.11 5.27 11.64
N GLU A 84 12.85 6.11 12.37
CA GLU A 84 12.82 6.14 13.84
C GLU A 84 11.48 6.57 14.43
N LEU A 85 10.65 7.26 13.68
CA LEU A 85 9.33 7.70 14.12
C LEU A 85 8.24 6.63 13.93
N VAL A 86 8.52 5.57 13.16
CA VAL A 86 7.53 4.52 12.91
C VAL A 86 7.51 3.51 14.05
N ASP A 87 6.34 3.30 14.65
CA ASP A 87 6.11 2.21 15.60
C ASP A 87 5.83 0.91 14.84
N GLN A 88 6.90 0.28 14.37
CA GLN A 88 6.81 -0.97 13.61
C GLN A 88 6.13 -2.09 14.41
N GLN A 89 6.40 -2.16 15.71
CA GLN A 89 5.80 -3.20 16.55
C GLN A 89 4.29 -3.04 16.60
N LEU A 90 3.80 -1.81 16.75
CA LEU A 90 2.35 -1.57 16.76
C LEU A 90 1.69 -1.91 15.42
N ILE A 91 2.35 -1.60 14.29
CA ILE A 91 1.85 -1.99 12.96
C ILE A 91 1.77 -3.51 12.84
N LEU A 92 2.79 -4.24 13.29
CA LEU A 92 2.83 -5.71 13.28
C LEU A 92 1.79 -6.30 14.24
N ASP A 93 1.62 -5.71 15.42
CA ASP A 93 0.59 -6.14 16.38
C ASP A 93 -0.81 -5.98 15.77
N ARG A 94 -1.10 -4.86 15.11
CA ARG A 94 -2.36 -4.64 14.39
C ARG A 94 -2.57 -5.66 13.25
N ALA A 95 -1.49 -5.98 12.53
CA ALA A 95 -1.55 -6.96 11.45
C ALA A 95 -1.92 -8.37 11.96
N THR A 96 -1.52 -8.71 13.16
CA THR A 96 -1.71 -10.04 13.77
C THR A 96 -2.81 -10.11 14.82
N ASP A 97 -3.43 -8.97 15.17
CA ASP A 97 -4.45 -8.89 16.21
C ASP A 97 -5.68 -9.78 15.93
N GLY A 98 -6.18 -10.44 16.96
CA GLY A 98 -7.34 -11.33 16.89
C GLY A 98 -7.10 -12.64 16.12
N ILE A 99 -5.89 -12.92 15.62
CA ILE A 99 -5.56 -14.17 14.96
C ILE A 99 -5.05 -15.17 16.02
N GLN A 100 -5.92 -16.12 16.38
CA GLN A 100 -5.59 -17.17 17.36
C GLN A 100 -5.34 -18.48 16.61
N ILE A 101 -4.09 -18.93 16.58
CA ILE A 101 -3.67 -20.17 15.92
C ILE A 101 -2.74 -20.94 16.86
N ALA A 102 -2.85 -22.26 16.91
CA ALA A 102 -1.88 -23.10 17.61
C ALA A 102 -0.48 -22.89 17.01
N GLY A 103 0.51 -22.54 17.84
CA GLY A 103 1.86 -22.15 17.36
C GLY A 103 1.97 -20.71 16.84
N ALA A 104 0.93 -19.88 17.03
CA ALA A 104 0.88 -18.50 16.55
C ALA A 104 2.03 -17.62 17.03
N SER A 105 2.53 -17.83 18.26
CA SER A 105 3.65 -17.03 18.78
C SER A 105 4.90 -17.19 17.91
N THR A 106 5.32 -18.43 17.65
CA THR A 106 6.50 -18.69 16.80
C THR A 106 6.31 -18.15 15.38
N MET A 107 5.11 -18.30 14.80
CA MET A 107 4.82 -17.78 13.46
C MET A 107 4.77 -16.26 13.45
N LYS A 108 4.19 -15.63 14.48
CA LYS A 108 4.19 -14.16 14.63
C LYS A 108 5.61 -13.63 14.75
N ASP A 109 6.47 -14.26 15.54
CA ASP A 109 7.85 -13.86 15.71
C ASP A 109 8.63 -13.98 14.39
N LEU A 110 8.52 -15.12 13.71
CA LEU A 110 9.16 -15.32 12.40
C LEU A 110 8.67 -14.34 11.34
N PHE A 111 7.38 -14.06 11.30
CA PHE A 111 6.80 -13.08 10.39
C PHE A 111 7.31 -11.67 10.72
N SER A 112 7.32 -11.31 11.99
CA SER A 112 7.80 -10.01 12.47
C SER A 112 9.28 -9.81 12.15
N ASP A 113 10.12 -10.81 12.43
CA ASP A 113 11.56 -10.74 12.14
C ASP A 113 11.84 -10.66 10.65
N SER A 114 11.14 -11.45 9.83
CA SER A 114 11.28 -11.40 8.37
C SER A 114 10.79 -10.06 7.80
N THR A 115 9.71 -9.52 8.35
CA THR A 115 9.17 -8.22 7.94
C THR A 115 10.15 -7.11 8.30
N ARG A 116 10.68 -7.10 9.53
CA ARG A 116 11.72 -6.14 9.94
C ARG A 116 12.98 -6.25 9.08
N GLN A 117 13.46 -7.48 8.83
CA GLN A 117 14.63 -7.70 7.97
C GLN A 117 14.39 -7.20 6.54
N SER A 118 13.20 -7.43 5.99
CA SER A 118 12.83 -6.92 4.68
C SER A 118 12.77 -5.39 4.68
N TRP A 119 12.20 -4.79 5.70
CA TRP A 119 12.16 -3.34 5.87
C TRP A 119 13.56 -2.72 5.92
N GLN A 120 14.52 -3.36 6.61
CA GLN A 120 15.91 -2.92 6.66
C GLN A 120 16.63 -3.03 5.31
N GLN A 121 16.24 -3.98 4.46
CA GLN A 121 16.92 -4.23 3.18
C GLN A 121 16.35 -3.41 2.01
N THR A 122 15.06 -3.14 2.02
CA THR A 122 14.37 -2.54 0.86
C THR A 122 14.03 -1.08 1.03
N GLY A 123 13.90 -0.58 2.28
CA GLY A 123 13.56 0.80 2.65
C GLY A 123 12.51 1.43 1.72
N ILE A 124 11.33 1.73 2.19
CA ILE A 124 10.31 2.55 1.46
C ILE A 124 10.92 3.82 0.88
N THR A 125 12.00 4.18 1.43
CA THR A 125 12.69 5.43 1.30
C THR A 125 13.32 5.65 -0.05
N ARG A 126 13.71 4.58 -0.76
CA ARG A 126 14.30 4.74 -2.09
C ARG A 126 13.30 5.26 -3.12
N ASP A 127 12.06 4.83 -3.04
CA ASP A 127 11.03 5.21 -4.01
C ASP A 127 10.49 6.64 -3.78
N PHE A 128 10.73 7.20 -2.59
CA PHE A 128 10.33 8.57 -2.23
C PHE A 128 11.48 9.56 -2.17
N ALA A 129 12.72 9.09 -2.19
CA ALA A 129 13.89 9.96 -2.19
C ALA A 129 13.85 10.90 -3.41
N GLY A 130 13.98 12.20 -3.16
CA GLY A 130 13.91 13.21 -4.20
C GLY A 130 12.51 13.56 -4.70
N THR A 131 11.46 12.99 -4.12
CA THR A 131 10.07 13.31 -4.50
C THR A 131 9.60 14.59 -3.81
N ASN A 132 8.67 15.31 -4.45
CA ASN A 132 7.98 16.43 -3.82
C ASN A 132 6.93 15.92 -2.83
N PHE A 133 7.36 15.75 -1.57
CA PHE A 133 6.52 15.29 -0.48
C PHE A 133 5.98 16.49 0.30
N ARG A 134 4.66 16.61 0.42
CA ARG A 134 4.00 17.80 0.98
C ARG A 134 2.85 17.41 1.90
N PHE A 135 2.86 17.93 3.11
CA PHE A 135 1.70 17.91 3.99
C PHE A 135 0.56 18.74 3.40
N LEU A 136 -0.64 18.19 3.41
CA LEU A 136 -1.84 18.86 2.92
C LEU A 136 -2.73 19.30 4.09
N ARG A 137 -3.17 18.33 4.90
CA ARG A 137 -4.11 18.54 5.99
C ARG A 137 -4.30 17.29 6.84
N VAL A 138 -5.13 17.39 7.86
CA VAL A 138 -5.66 16.23 8.58
C VAL A 138 -6.84 15.65 7.79
N ARG A 139 -6.91 14.33 7.70
CA ARG A 139 -8.01 13.60 7.06
C ARG A 139 -8.26 12.27 7.77
N THR A 140 -9.51 11.84 7.74
CA THR A 140 -9.92 10.53 8.27
C THR A 140 -10.19 9.56 7.14
N PHE A 141 -9.51 8.40 7.17
CA PHE A 141 -9.72 7.27 6.26
C PHE A 141 -10.07 6.03 7.08
N LYS A 142 -11.08 5.27 6.66
CA LYS A 142 -11.51 4.04 7.37
C LYS A 142 -11.59 4.23 8.90
N ASN A 143 -12.15 5.34 9.36
CA ASN A 143 -12.33 5.71 10.77
C ASN A 143 -11.03 6.00 11.56
N ARG A 144 -9.90 6.17 10.90
CA ARG A 144 -8.65 6.63 11.54
C ARG A 144 -8.22 7.97 10.98
N ALA A 145 -7.99 8.92 11.86
CA ALA A 145 -7.47 10.23 11.49
C ALA A 145 -5.96 10.17 11.26
N GLY A 146 -5.47 10.98 10.35
CA GLY A 146 -4.05 11.05 10.08
C GLY A 146 -3.65 12.33 9.35
N LEU A 147 -2.35 12.54 9.25
CA LEU A 147 -1.74 13.61 8.48
C LEU A 147 -1.66 13.17 7.02
N LEU A 148 -2.43 13.82 6.15
CA LEU A 148 -2.42 13.54 4.72
C LEU A 148 -1.27 14.27 4.04
N PHE A 149 -0.43 13.50 3.36
CA PHE A 149 0.66 13.99 2.52
C PHE A 149 0.42 13.64 1.06
N ARG A 150 0.85 14.53 0.17
CA ARG A 150 0.99 14.27 -1.25
C ARG A 150 2.44 13.95 -1.56
N CYS A 151 2.66 12.88 -2.30
CA CYS A 151 3.93 12.52 -2.92
C CYS A 151 3.83 12.73 -4.44
N ALA A 152 4.74 13.49 -5.03
CA ALA A 152 4.79 13.69 -6.46
C ALA A 152 6.20 13.39 -6.97
N GLY A 153 6.35 12.33 -7.76
CA GLY A 153 7.59 11.91 -8.38
C GLY A 153 7.95 12.74 -9.63
N GLU A 154 9.16 12.53 -10.16
CA GLU A 154 9.67 13.21 -11.35
C GLU A 154 8.81 12.97 -12.60
N ASN A 155 8.26 11.78 -12.76
CA ASN A 155 7.39 11.41 -13.89
C ASN A 155 5.92 11.86 -13.70
N HIS A 156 5.68 12.89 -12.88
CA HIS A 156 4.34 13.36 -12.51
C HIS A 156 3.47 12.31 -11.79
N ALA A 157 4.06 11.16 -11.44
CA ALA A 157 3.38 10.17 -10.62
C ALA A 157 2.94 10.83 -9.31
N LEU A 158 1.64 10.74 -9.03
CA LEU A 158 1.02 11.36 -7.86
C LEU A 158 0.52 10.24 -6.94
N ASN A 159 0.82 10.33 -5.66
CA ASN A 159 0.28 9.42 -4.65
C ASN A 159 -0.04 10.20 -3.36
N PHE A 160 -0.89 9.63 -2.52
CA PHE A 160 -1.26 10.23 -1.25
C PHE A 160 -1.12 9.21 -0.13
N PHE A 161 -0.55 9.67 0.99
CA PHE A 161 -0.33 8.87 2.19
C PHE A 161 -0.94 9.59 3.39
N SER A 162 -1.61 8.85 4.26
CA SER A 162 -2.08 9.38 5.53
C SER A 162 -1.38 8.67 6.68
N PHE A 163 -0.67 9.42 7.51
CA PHE A 163 0.07 8.91 8.66
C PHE A 163 -0.78 9.03 9.91
N THR A 164 -1.20 7.90 10.45
CA THR A 164 -1.87 7.82 11.76
C THR A 164 -0.83 7.99 12.84
N LEU A 165 -1.12 8.78 13.85
CA LEU A 165 -0.17 9.13 14.90
C LEU A 165 -0.69 8.80 16.28
N SER A 166 0.25 8.47 17.20
CA SER A 166 0.06 8.57 18.65
C SER A 166 1.05 9.56 19.26
N GLU A 167 0.69 10.12 20.40
CA GLU A 167 1.58 10.96 21.22
C GLU A 167 2.07 10.13 22.41
N VAL A 168 3.36 9.80 22.45
CA VAL A 168 3.96 8.94 23.46
C VAL A 168 4.62 9.72 24.59
N GLY A 169 4.77 11.02 24.41
CA GLY A 169 5.32 11.97 25.38
C GLY A 169 5.18 13.40 24.87
N PRO A 170 5.49 14.41 25.69
CA PRO A 170 5.43 15.80 25.25
C PRO A 170 6.26 16.02 23.98
N ARG A 171 5.64 16.44 22.89
CA ARG A 171 6.26 16.66 21.57
C ARG A 171 6.86 15.40 20.93
N ASP A 172 6.58 14.21 21.45
CA ASP A 172 7.08 12.94 20.94
C ASP A 172 5.93 12.18 20.25
N TYR A 173 5.92 12.21 18.93
CA TYR A 173 4.92 11.55 18.08
C TYR A 173 5.49 10.30 17.45
N ARG A 174 4.62 9.28 17.27
CA ARG A 174 4.94 8.05 16.54
C ARG A 174 3.95 7.82 15.43
N ILE A 175 4.45 7.37 14.29
CA ILE A 175 3.63 6.89 13.19
C ILE A 175 3.20 5.47 13.55
N THR A 176 1.91 5.29 13.78
CA THR A 176 1.32 4.03 14.25
C THR A 176 0.71 3.20 13.13
N ASP A 177 0.47 3.81 11.99
CA ASP A 177 0.08 3.15 10.74
C ASP A 177 0.17 4.12 9.56
N ILE A 178 0.21 3.59 8.35
CA ILE A 178 0.27 4.39 7.13
C ILE A 178 -0.83 3.91 6.17
N TYR A 179 -1.75 4.79 5.85
CA TYR A 179 -2.73 4.55 4.81
C TYR A 179 -2.18 5.00 3.47
N THR A 180 -2.19 4.10 2.49
CA THR A 180 -1.79 4.38 1.10
C THR A 180 -3.06 4.51 0.26
N MET A 181 -3.34 5.70 -0.25
CA MET A 181 -4.56 5.95 -1.01
C MET A 181 -4.63 5.10 -2.29
N GLY A 182 -3.52 4.93 -2.98
CA GLY A 182 -3.45 4.08 -4.18
C GLY A 182 -3.69 2.59 -3.94
N LEU A 183 -3.70 2.13 -2.69
CA LEU A 183 -4.01 0.76 -2.30
C LEU A 183 -5.35 0.65 -1.55
N ASN A 184 -5.93 1.77 -1.13
CA ASN A 184 -7.06 1.82 -0.19
C ASN A 184 -6.83 0.99 1.09
N GLU A 185 -5.60 0.92 1.55
CA GLU A 185 -5.23 0.06 2.66
C GLU A 185 -4.26 0.75 3.61
N TYR A 186 -4.38 0.38 4.89
CA TYR A 186 -3.33 0.60 5.86
C TYR A 186 -2.22 -0.43 5.70
N THR A 187 -0.99 -0.06 6.03
CA THR A 187 0.16 -0.97 6.06
C THR A 187 -0.14 -2.20 6.90
N SER A 188 -0.78 -2.02 8.06
CA SER A 188 -1.21 -3.14 8.92
C SER A 188 -2.20 -4.08 8.22
N GLU A 189 -3.12 -3.58 7.37
CA GLU A 189 -4.06 -4.41 6.60
C GLU A 189 -3.33 -5.24 5.52
N THR A 190 -2.39 -4.61 4.82
CA THR A 190 -1.54 -5.30 3.83
C THR A 190 -0.71 -6.41 4.49
N LEU A 191 -0.10 -6.13 5.63
CA LEU A 191 0.67 -7.11 6.40
C LEU A 191 -0.24 -8.23 6.95
N ARG A 192 -1.45 -7.90 7.41
CA ARG A 192 -2.42 -8.88 7.87
C ARG A 192 -2.76 -9.89 6.78
N ARG A 193 -3.03 -9.42 5.56
CA ARG A 193 -3.29 -10.29 4.42
C ARG A 193 -2.10 -11.22 4.17
N SER A 194 -0.88 -10.70 4.19
CA SER A 194 0.34 -11.50 4.04
C SER A 194 0.52 -12.53 5.13
N TYR A 195 0.24 -12.15 6.37
CA TYR A 195 0.27 -13.08 7.52
C TYR A 195 -0.75 -14.21 7.39
N LEU A 196 -1.98 -13.89 6.94
CA LEU A 196 -3.02 -14.88 6.71
C LEU A 196 -2.66 -15.86 5.59
N HIS A 197 -2.08 -15.37 4.49
CA HIS A 197 -1.59 -16.24 3.41
C HIS A 197 -0.51 -17.22 3.91
N LEU A 198 0.40 -16.71 4.75
CA LEU A 198 1.43 -17.53 5.37
C LEU A 198 0.83 -18.57 6.32
N ALA A 199 -0.12 -18.17 7.16
CA ALA A 199 -0.84 -19.04 8.09
C ALA A 199 -1.55 -20.19 7.35
N ALA A 200 -2.24 -19.87 6.25
CA ALA A 200 -2.94 -20.85 5.44
C ALA A 200 -1.99 -21.92 4.86
N ASN A 201 -0.80 -21.50 4.46
CA ASN A 201 0.20 -22.44 3.91
C ASN A 201 0.79 -23.37 4.97
N LEU A 202 1.10 -22.85 6.14
CA LEU A 202 1.92 -23.54 7.12
C LEU A 202 1.14 -24.45 8.06
N LEU A 203 -0.09 -24.07 8.38
CA LEU A 203 -0.92 -24.72 9.39
C LEU A 203 -1.91 -25.72 8.78
N GLY A 204 -1.80 -25.98 7.48
CA GLY A 204 -2.64 -26.95 6.79
C GLY A 204 -4.14 -26.64 6.97
N GLU A 205 -4.94 -27.62 7.40
CA GLU A 205 -6.40 -27.46 7.52
C GLU A 205 -6.81 -26.39 8.52
N GLU A 206 -6.11 -26.23 9.64
CA GLU A 206 -6.41 -25.19 10.64
C GLU A 206 -6.16 -23.79 10.07
N GLY A 207 -5.06 -23.59 9.39
CA GLY A 207 -4.76 -22.33 8.72
C GLY A 207 -5.75 -22.01 7.61
N ARG A 208 -6.15 -23.01 6.83
CA ARG A 208 -7.17 -22.87 5.77
C ARG A 208 -8.56 -22.56 6.32
N ALA A 209 -8.93 -23.10 7.49
CA ALA A 209 -10.19 -22.78 8.15
C ALA A 209 -10.28 -21.31 8.58
N LEU A 210 -9.16 -20.72 9.01
CA LEU A 210 -9.06 -19.31 9.36
C LEU A 210 -9.03 -18.37 8.14
N THR A 211 -8.68 -18.93 6.99
CA THR A 211 -8.41 -18.19 5.77
C THR A 211 -9.26 -18.68 4.61
N LYS A 212 -10.57 -18.95 4.88
CA LYS A 212 -11.50 -19.50 3.86
C LYS A 212 -11.39 -18.84 2.49
N ASP A 213 -11.15 -17.53 2.48
CA ASP A 213 -11.02 -16.73 1.26
C ASP A 213 -9.58 -16.71 0.69
N HIS A 214 -8.60 -17.25 1.44
CA HIS A 214 -7.17 -17.24 1.08
C HIS A 214 -6.58 -18.61 0.75
N GLY A 215 -7.39 -19.68 0.80
CA GLY A 215 -6.90 -21.05 0.57
C GLY A 215 -6.27 -21.26 -0.80
N ALA A 216 -6.88 -20.72 -1.86
CA ALA A 216 -6.35 -20.82 -3.22
C ALA A 216 -5.00 -20.07 -3.38
N PHE A 217 -4.83 -18.97 -2.66
CA PHE A 217 -3.57 -18.24 -2.63
C PHE A 217 -2.48 -19.05 -1.92
N ALA A 218 -2.80 -19.67 -0.79
CA ALA A 218 -1.88 -20.54 -0.05
C ALA A 218 -1.37 -21.71 -0.91
N ASP A 219 -2.26 -22.35 -1.67
CA ASP A 219 -1.91 -23.43 -2.60
C ASP A 219 -1.05 -22.95 -3.79
N SER A 220 -1.02 -21.67 -4.04
CA SER A 220 -0.30 -21.06 -5.15
C SER A 220 0.96 -20.30 -4.74
N LEU A 221 1.36 -20.34 -3.47
CA LEU A 221 2.48 -19.53 -2.94
C LEU A 221 3.79 -19.74 -3.70
N ASP A 222 4.14 -20.99 -4.06
CA ASP A 222 5.35 -21.25 -4.84
C ASP A 222 5.30 -20.59 -6.23
N LYS A 223 4.13 -20.59 -6.86
CA LYS A 223 3.91 -19.92 -8.15
C LYS A 223 3.99 -18.40 -8.00
N VAL A 224 3.36 -17.83 -6.96
CA VAL A 224 3.45 -16.39 -6.66
C VAL A 224 4.88 -15.99 -6.33
N ALA A 225 5.63 -16.86 -5.63
CA ALA A 225 7.04 -16.68 -5.38
C ALA A 225 7.85 -16.62 -6.68
N ALA A 226 7.59 -17.53 -7.62
CA ALA A 226 8.24 -17.52 -8.94
C ALA A 226 7.91 -16.23 -9.72
N VAL A 227 6.65 -15.78 -9.71
CA VAL A 227 6.25 -14.50 -10.30
C VAL A 227 7.05 -13.34 -9.71
N SER A 228 7.23 -13.31 -8.39
CA SER A 228 8.02 -12.27 -7.73
C SER A 228 9.50 -12.27 -8.12
N GLN A 229 10.08 -13.45 -8.44
CA GLN A 229 11.44 -13.53 -8.97
C GLN A 229 11.54 -12.98 -10.39
N LEU A 230 10.59 -13.31 -11.26
CA LEU A 230 10.51 -12.76 -12.61
C LEU A 230 10.38 -11.22 -12.57
N LEU A 231 9.55 -10.69 -11.66
CA LEU A 231 9.39 -9.25 -11.44
C LEU A 231 10.73 -8.58 -11.07
N LYS A 232 11.48 -9.17 -10.12
CA LYS A 232 12.79 -8.66 -9.71
C LYS A 232 13.83 -8.72 -10.84
N ALA A 233 13.71 -9.70 -11.73
CA ALA A 233 14.56 -9.84 -12.90
C ALA A 233 14.18 -8.89 -14.05
N GLY A 234 13.08 -8.12 -13.93
CA GLY A 234 12.60 -7.23 -14.98
C GLY A 234 11.99 -7.95 -16.18
N GLN A 235 11.59 -9.22 -16.01
CA GLN A 235 11.02 -10.06 -17.07
C GLN A 235 9.51 -9.81 -17.16
N TRP A 236 9.13 -8.62 -17.64
CA TRP A 236 7.76 -8.09 -17.55
C TRP A 236 6.72 -8.95 -18.29
N SER A 237 7.05 -9.45 -19.49
CA SER A 237 6.16 -10.33 -20.26
C SER A 237 5.90 -11.63 -19.51
N GLU A 238 6.97 -12.27 -19.04
CA GLU A 238 6.92 -13.53 -18.29
C GLU A 238 6.15 -13.39 -16.98
N VAL A 239 6.23 -12.22 -16.33
CA VAL A 239 5.41 -11.91 -15.13
C VAL A 239 3.92 -11.94 -15.49
N LEU A 240 3.52 -11.27 -16.60
CA LEU A 240 2.12 -11.22 -17.02
C LEU A 240 1.60 -12.62 -17.37
N ASP A 241 2.38 -13.41 -18.11
CA ASP A 241 2.04 -14.80 -18.48
C ASP A 241 1.92 -15.69 -17.25
N ALA A 242 2.89 -15.59 -16.32
CA ALA A 242 2.88 -16.37 -15.08
C ALA A 242 1.70 -15.99 -14.18
N CYS A 243 1.33 -14.71 -14.10
CA CYS A 243 0.12 -14.27 -13.38
C CYS A 243 -1.16 -14.82 -14.04
N ALA A 244 -1.25 -14.81 -15.37
CA ALA A 244 -2.39 -15.35 -16.09
C ALA A 244 -2.57 -16.88 -15.91
N ALA A 245 -1.49 -17.60 -15.61
CA ALA A 245 -1.51 -19.03 -15.31
C ALA A 245 -1.90 -19.37 -13.86
N LEU A 246 -2.08 -18.38 -12.98
CA LEU A 246 -2.57 -18.59 -11.62
C LEU A 246 -4.08 -18.90 -11.62
N PRO A 247 -4.60 -19.56 -10.56
CA PRO A 247 -6.04 -19.73 -10.41
C PRO A 247 -6.78 -18.36 -10.38
N PRO A 248 -8.00 -18.26 -10.92
CA PRO A 248 -8.74 -16.97 -11.01
C PRO A 248 -8.87 -16.23 -9.67
N ALA A 249 -9.11 -16.96 -8.57
CA ALA A 249 -9.17 -16.36 -7.24
C ALA A 249 -7.83 -15.72 -6.80
N VAL A 250 -6.71 -16.27 -7.27
CA VAL A 250 -5.37 -15.75 -6.97
C VAL A 250 -5.01 -14.60 -7.93
N GLN A 251 -5.42 -14.69 -9.19
CA GLN A 251 -5.23 -13.59 -10.15
C GLN A 251 -5.88 -12.30 -9.65
N ASN A 252 -7.02 -12.40 -8.98
CA ASN A 252 -7.77 -11.28 -8.41
C ASN A 252 -7.27 -10.87 -7.02
N ASP A 253 -6.31 -11.57 -6.41
CA ASP A 253 -5.72 -11.11 -5.17
C ASP A 253 -4.98 -9.78 -5.38
N ARG A 254 -5.16 -8.84 -4.45
CA ARG A 254 -4.57 -7.49 -4.56
C ARG A 254 -3.06 -7.50 -4.74
N SER A 255 -2.37 -8.41 -4.05
CA SER A 255 -0.91 -8.52 -4.15
C SER A 255 -0.50 -8.94 -5.56
N VAL A 256 -1.23 -9.88 -6.16
CA VAL A 256 -1.00 -10.32 -7.54
C VAL A 256 -1.38 -9.23 -8.54
N MET A 257 -2.50 -8.55 -8.32
CA MET A 257 -2.92 -7.43 -9.17
C MET A 257 -1.89 -6.28 -9.16
N LEU A 258 -1.27 -5.98 -8.01
CA LEU A 258 -0.19 -5.00 -7.92
C LEU A 258 1.05 -5.43 -8.72
N ILE A 259 1.44 -6.70 -8.62
CA ILE A 259 2.54 -7.28 -9.40
C ILE A 259 2.24 -7.19 -10.89
N ARG A 260 1.03 -7.58 -11.31
CA ARG A 260 0.57 -7.46 -12.71
C ARG A 260 0.62 -6.02 -13.19
N LEU A 261 0.14 -5.07 -12.39
CA LEU A 261 0.12 -3.66 -12.76
C LEU A 261 1.55 -3.12 -12.92
N GLN A 262 2.45 -3.44 -11.99
CA GLN A 262 3.85 -3.04 -12.10
C GLN A 262 4.53 -3.61 -13.35
N ALA A 263 4.30 -4.88 -13.66
CA ALA A 263 4.82 -5.49 -14.88
C ALA A 263 4.24 -4.82 -16.14
N ALA A 264 2.93 -4.61 -16.17
CA ALA A 264 2.23 -4.01 -17.29
C ALA A 264 2.67 -2.56 -17.55
N GLU A 265 2.91 -1.77 -16.49
CA GLU A 265 3.44 -0.39 -16.59
C GLU A 265 4.81 -0.33 -17.27
N ASN A 266 5.64 -1.36 -17.08
CA ASN A 266 6.96 -1.46 -17.68
C ASN A 266 6.97 -2.21 -19.02
N TYR A 267 5.89 -2.93 -19.38
CA TYR A 267 5.81 -3.72 -20.60
C TYR A 267 5.15 -2.96 -21.75
N SER A 268 3.90 -2.52 -21.58
CA SER A 268 3.19 -1.76 -22.61
C SER A 268 1.98 -0.98 -22.09
N VAL A 269 1.61 0.07 -22.83
CA VAL A 269 0.41 0.87 -22.52
C VAL A 269 -0.86 0.01 -22.60
N THR A 270 -0.94 -0.91 -23.56
CA THR A 270 -2.09 -1.81 -23.75
C THR A 270 -2.23 -2.75 -22.55
N SER A 271 -1.16 -3.41 -22.15
CA SER A 271 -1.18 -4.32 -20.99
C SER A 271 -1.54 -3.60 -19.70
N ARG A 272 -1.07 -2.35 -19.52
CA ARG A 272 -1.47 -1.52 -18.39
C ARG A 272 -2.98 -1.26 -18.39
N ALA A 273 -3.54 -0.96 -19.56
CA ALA A 273 -4.98 -0.73 -19.72
C ALA A 273 -5.80 -1.97 -19.31
N GLU A 274 -5.42 -3.12 -19.82
CA GLU A 274 -6.09 -4.41 -19.54
C GLU A 274 -6.06 -4.74 -18.05
N VAL A 275 -4.91 -4.59 -17.39
CA VAL A 275 -4.78 -4.84 -15.95
C VAL A 275 -5.62 -3.88 -15.11
N LEU A 276 -5.68 -2.59 -15.49
CA LEU A 276 -6.52 -1.61 -14.80
C LEU A 276 -8.02 -1.91 -14.97
N GLU A 277 -8.44 -2.35 -16.15
CA GLU A 277 -9.83 -2.78 -16.38
C GLU A 277 -10.18 -4.03 -15.58
N ASP A 278 -9.28 -5.02 -15.52
CA ASP A 278 -9.46 -6.21 -14.69
C ASP A 278 -9.56 -5.85 -13.21
N TRP A 279 -8.76 -4.90 -12.76
CA TRP A 279 -8.84 -4.39 -11.39
C TRP A 279 -10.20 -3.77 -11.08
N LEU A 280 -10.71 -2.92 -11.97
CA LEU A 280 -12.03 -2.33 -11.82
C LEU A 280 -13.16 -3.34 -11.77
N LYS A 281 -13.03 -4.44 -12.54
CA LYS A 281 -14.01 -5.54 -12.51
C LYS A 281 -13.94 -6.31 -11.18
N ALA A 282 -12.73 -6.57 -10.68
CA ALA A 282 -12.54 -7.30 -9.42
C ALA A 282 -12.94 -6.47 -8.20
N TYR A 283 -12.75 -5.16 -8.27
CA TYR A 283 -12.93 -4.22 -7.17
C TYR A 283 -13.69 -2.96 -7.62
N PRO A 284 -14.99 -3.09 -7.98
CA PRO A 284 -15.77 -1.99 -8.59
C PRO A 284 -15.99 -0.80 -7.66
N ASP A 285 -15.99 -1.04 -6.35
CA ASP A 285 -16.18 0.01 -5.34
C ASP A 285 -14.85 0.68 -4.93
N GLU A 286 -13.73 0.18 -5.47
CA GLU A 286 -12.42 0.73 -5.18
C GLU A 286 -12.05 1.84 -6.15
N MET A 287 -12.47 3.02 -5.80
CA MET A 287 -12.11 4.25 -6.52
C MET A 287 -10.66 4.70 -6.25
N ASP A 288 -9.80 3.84 -5.74
CA ASP A 288 -8.51 4.23 -5.17
C ASP A 288 -7.29 4.03 -6.08
N LEU A 289 -7.51 3.47 -7.27
CA LEU A 289 -6.54 3.58 -8.38
C LEU A 289 -6.72 4.88 -9.23
N PRO A 290 -7.33 5.95 -8.68
CA PRO A 290 -7.87 7.03 -9.50
C PRO A 290 -6.82 7.73 -10.34
N LEU A 291 -5.58 7.85 -9.84
CA LEU A 291 -4.55 8.57 -10.59
C LEU A 291 -4.06 7.77 -11.80
N LYS A 292 -3.82 6.47 -11.62
CA LYS A 292 -3.45 5.58 -12.74
C LYS A 292 -4.57 5.43 -13.74
N LEU A 293 -5.83 5.42 -13.24
CA LEU A 293 -7.03 5.44 -14.07
C LEU A 293 -7.24 6.76 -14.79
N ALA A 294 -6.99 7.89 -14.15
CA ALA A 294 -7.09 9.20 -14.80
C ALA A 294 -6.12 9.27 -16.00
N ASP A 295 -4.88 8.86 -15.83
CA ASP A 295 -3.90 8.83 -16.92
C ASP A 295 -4.29 7.85 -18.03
N HIS A 296 -4.85 6.68 -17.66
CA HIS A 296 -5.39 5.71 -18.62
C HIS A 296 -6.54 6.31 -19.43
N TYR A 297 -7.54 6.90 -18.78
CA TYR A 297 -8.67 7.53 -19.46
C TYR A 297 -8.24 8.71 -20.32
N LEU A 298 -7.27 9.50 -19.88
CA LEU A 298 -6.68 10.60 -20.65
C LEU A 298 -5.99 10.10 -21.93
N THR A 299 -5.31 8.95 -21.86
CA THR A 299 -4.65 8.33 -23.03
C THR A 299 -5.66 7.83 -24.05
N GLN A 300 -6.85 7.43 -23.60
CA GLN A 300 -7.97 6.97 -24.43
C GLN A 300 -8.94 8.06 -24.84
N GLU A 301 -8.65 9.33 -24.54
CA GLU A 301 -9.53 10.48 -24.78
C GLU A 301 -10.92 10.35 -24.11
N ARG A 302 -11.00 9.55 -23.05
CA ARG A 302 -12.22 9.34 -22.25
C ARG A 302 -12.33 10.43 -21.20
N TRP A 303 -12.59 11.66 -21.64
CA TRP A 303 -12.52 12.87 -20.82
C TRP A 303 -13.46 12.85 -19.61
N ASP A 304 -14.70 12.38 -19.79
CA ASP A 304 -15.69 12.34 -18.72
C ASP A 304 -15.32 11.34 -17.61
N ASP A 305 -14.73 10.20 -17.98
CA ASP A 305 -14.23 9.22 -17.01
C ASP A 305 -13.01 9.77 -16.26
N ALA A 306 -12.10 10.44 -16.96
CA ALA A 306 -10.94 11.09 -16.34
C ALA A 306 -11.37 12.20 -15.37
N GLU A 307 -12.34 13.04 -15.76
CA GLU A 307 -12.90 14.10 -14.93
C GLU A 307 -13.53 13.52 -13.66
N ARG A 308 -14.37 12.50 -13.78
CA ARG A 308 -15.02 11.84 -12.64
C ARG A 308 -14.00 11.32 -11.63
N VAL A 309 -12.95 10.66 -12.10
CA VAL A 309 -11.89 10.10 -11.27
C VAL A 309 -11.12 11.20 -10.53
N VAL A 310 -10.69 12.25 -11.22
CA VAL A 310 -9.96 13.36 -10.60
C VAL A 310 -10.83 14.13 -9.62
N THR A 311 -12.12 14.30 -9.92
CA THR A 311 -13.10 14.94 -9.00
C THR A 311 -13.24 14.14 -7.72
N THR A 312 -13.39 12.82 -7.82
CA THR A 312 -13.45 11.94 -6.63
C THR A 312 -12.20 12.07 -5.77
N LEU A 313 -11.01 12.14 -6.40
CA LEU A 313 -9.75 12.36 -5.66
C LEU A 313 -9.72 13.72 -4.96
N LEU A 314 -10.19 14.77 -5.63
CA LEU A 314 -10.31 16.11 -5.03
C LEU A 314 -11.18 16.10 -3.78
N GLU A 315 -12.32 15.42 -3.82
CA GLU A 315 -13.22 15.28 -2.68
C GLU A 315 -12.56 14.51 -1.53
N ARG A 316 -11.93 13.39 -1.84
CA ARG A 316 -11.26 12.52 -0.84
C ARG A 316 -10.07 13.19 -0.19
N THR A 317 -9.26 13.92 -0.96
CA THR A 317 -8.13 14.68 -0.42
C THR A 317 -8.55 15.98 0.26
N GLY A 318 -9.82 16.40 0.07
CA GLY A 318 -10.33 17.69 0.53
C GLY A 318 -9.80 18.87 -0.28
N GLY A 319 -9.40 18.63 -1.53
CA GLY A 319 -8.82 19.60 -2.45
C GLY A 319 -7.30 19.58 -2.48
N ASP A 320 -6.74 19.51 -3.66
CA ASP A 320 -5.30 19.60 -3.92
C ASP A 320 -5.05 20.40 -5.19
N ALA A 321 -4.10 21.32 -5.17
CA ALA A 321 -3.82 22.22 -6.30
C ALA A 321 -3.38 21.48 -7.56
N ARG A 322 -2.66 20.37 -7.44
CA ARG A 322 -2.24 19.57 -8.61
C ARG A 322 -3.41 18.82 -9.24
N LEU A 323 -4.31 18.28 -8.42
CA LEU A 323 -5.55 17.67 -8.92
C LEU A 323 -6.45 18.71 -9.58
N GLN A 324 -6.53 19.92 -9.02
CA GLN A 324 -7.29 21.03 -9.66
C GLN A 324 -6.68 21.41 -11.01
N LEU A 325 -5.34 21.48 -11.10
CA LEU A 325 -4.65 21.74 -12.36
C LEU A 325 -4.91 20.61 -13.38
N GLN A 326 -4.89 19.35 -12.94
CA GLN A 326 -5.18 18.20 -13.80
C GLN A 326 -6.63 18.26 -14.32
N LEU A 327 -7.58 18.60 -13.46
CA LEU A 327 -8.99 18.79 -13.86
C LEU A 327 -9.14 19.91 -14.88
N GLY A 328 -8.46 21.04 -14.68
CA GLY A 328 -8.39 22.14 -15.65
C GLY A 328 -7.85 21.71 -17.01
N ASN A 329 -6.78 20.89 -17.01
CA ASN A 329 -6.20 20.35 -18.24
C ASN A 329 -7.14 19.39 -18.97
N ILE A 330 -7.89 18.55 -18.23
CA ILE A 330 -8.90 17.64 -18.80
C ILE A 330 -9.96 18.45 -19.52
N ASN A 331 -10.52 19.45 -18.85
CA ASN A 331 -11.58 20.29 -19.40
C ASN A 331 -11.10 21.06 -20.64
N TYR A 332 -9.90 21.64 -20.59
CA TYR A 332 -9.32 22.34 -21.74
C TYR A 332 -9.16 21.42 -22.96
N ARG A 333 -8.64 20.21 -22.78
CA ARG A 333 -8.47 19.26 -23.89
C ARG A 333 -9.82 18.81 -24.47
N ARG A 334 -10.79 18.47 -23.62
CA ARG A 334 -12.14 18.08 -24.04
C ARG A 334 -12.81 19.19 -24.87
N ASP A 335 -12.73 20.43 -24.43
CA ASP A 335 -13.37 21.54 -25.13
C ASP A 335 -12.66 21.89 -26.46
N ARG A 336 -11.34 21.77 -26.49
CA ARG A 336 -10.54 21.90 -27.73
C ARG A 336 -10.95 20.83 -28.74
N ASP A 337 -11.10 19.58 -28.33
CA ASP A 337 -11.46 18.48 -29.24
C ASP A 337 -12.90 18.64 -29.77
N LYS A 338 -13.84 19.06 -28.92
CA LYS A 338 -15.20 19.44 -29.36
C LYS A 338 -15.18 20.53 -30.43
N LEU A 339 -14.37 21.56 -30.23
CA LEU A 339 -14.24 22.67 -31.20
C LEU A 339 -13.64 22.19 -32.52
N LEU A 340 -12.63 21.32 -32.49
CA LEU A 340 -12.05 20.74 -33.70
C LEU A 340 -13.05 19.87 -34.48
N MET A 341 -13.84 19.04 -33.79
CA MET A 341 -14.89 18.24 -34.42
C MET A 341 -15.98 19.11 -35.07
N GLN A 342 -16.41 20.18 -34.39
CA GLN A 342 -17.40 21.10 -34.92
C GLN A 342 -16.87 21.85 -36.17
N THR A 343 -15.61 22.27 -36.14
CA THR A 343 -14.99 22.94 -37.29
C THR A 343 -14.75 21.99 -38.46
N ALA A 344 -14.45 20.72 -38.21
CA ALA A 344 -14.34 19.71 -39.26
C ALA A 344 -15.71 19.39 -39.90
N ALA A 345 -16.77 19.27 -39.07
CA ALA A 345 -18.14 19.02 -39.57
C ALA A 345 -18.70 20.19 -40.36
N ALA A 346 -18.32 21.42 -40.07
CA ALA A 346 -18.73 22.62 -40.80
C ALA A 346 -18.04 22.80 -42.17
N ARG A 347 -16.98 22.02 -42.43
CA ARG A 347 -16.22 22.05 -43.71
C ARG A 347 -16.63 20.98 -44.72
N ASN A 348 -17.44 19.99 -44.28
CA ASN A 348 -18.06 18.95 -45.11
C ASN A 348 -19.51 19.32 -45.46
#